data_dc5868ce7f600a6b343b32c1b6856a87
#
_entry.id   dc5868ce7f600a6b343b32c1b6856a87
#
_cell.length_a   1.000
_cell.length_b   1.000
_cell.length_c   1.000
_cell.angle_alpha   90.00
_cell.angle_beta   90.00
_cell.angle_gamma   90.00
#
_symmetry.space_group_name_H-M   'P 1'
#
loop_
_entity.id
_entity.type
_entity.pdbx_description
1 polymer ?
#
loop_
_entity_poly.entity_id
_entity_poly.type
_entity_poly.pdbx_seq_one_letter_code
_entity_poly.pdbx_strand_id
1 'polypeptide(L)'
;MRIITRILVAITLCMPVFLQAEEVRPGVLRTPDSRFENLPDYDFDPNYVEIQGYRVHYIDEGPRDGEVVLMLHGEPTWAYLYRKMIPVFVEAGYRAIAPDLIGFGRSDKPTSMDTHTYQFHVDTQTALVEALDLTDATFIGQDWGGLIGLRVVAENEERFSRVAIANTGLPNPQTDQEPGGAFANWKNMNQRMIDAGDIPTGTMVAGTAGDPSLKEAYDAPFPDPSYKAGPLIMPQRVPLVRSDAGAAENSAAWEVFRRWEKPFLTSFSDGDPITRGGFIPFQRQIPGAQGQPHTTIKDAGHFLQEQKGEEWAETVVEFMRANPL
;
A
#
# COMPACT_ATOMS: atom_id res chain seq x y z
N MET A 1 61.26 49.55 3.95
CA MET A 1 60.17 49.13 4.83
C MET A 1 59.12 48.39 3.97
N ARG A 2 59.16 47.04 3.96
CA ARG A 2 58.22 46.22 3.16
C ARG A 2 57.10 45.77 4.05
N ILE A 3 55.88 46.18 3.74
CA ILE A 3 54.67 45.75 4.43
C ILE A 3 54.23 44.41 3.86
N ILE A 4 54.27 43.31 4.67
CA ILE A 4 53.77 41.98 4.32
C ILE A 4 52.31 41.93 4.74
N THR A 5 51.38 41.99 3.76
CA THR A 5 49.94 41.77 4.00
C THR A 5 49.70 40.28 4.10
N ARG A 6 49.34 39.79 5.30
CA ARG A 6 48.89 38.39 5.51
C ARG A 6 47.41 38.29 5.11
N ILE A 7 47.15 37.57 4.04
CA ILE A 7 45.78 37.19 3.65
C ILE A 7 45.38 35.96 4.51
N LEU A 8 44.42 36.18 5.40
CA LEU A 8 43.76 35.07 6.11
C LEU A 8 42.71 34.45 5.16
N VAL A 9 42.96 33.23 4.68
CA VAL A 9 41.95 32.43 3.98
C VAL A 9 41.11 31.72 5.04
N ALA A 10 39.88 32.14 5.22
CA ALA A 10 38.90 31.42 6.04
C ALA A 10 38.41 30.20 5.26
N ILE A 11 38.86 29.03 5.66
CA ILE A 11 38.32 27.76 5.14
C ILE A 11 37.01 27.49 5.90
N THR A 12 35.88 27.77 5.23
CA THR A 12 34.55 27.35 5.72
C THR A 12 34.46 25.83 5.55
N LEU A 13 34.62 25.08 6.64
CA LEU A 13 34.31 23.66 6.65
C LEU A 13 32.80 23.52 6.49
N CYS A 14 32.37 23.15 5.30
CA CYS A 14 31.01 22.65 5.06
C CYS A 14 30.94 21.24 5.70
N MET A 15 30.49 21.17 6.96
CA MET A 15 30.14 19.87 7.54
C MET A 15 28.91 19.34 6.80
N PRO A 16 28.88 18.09 6.33
CA PRO A 16 27.68 17.49 5.83
C PRO A 16 26.65 17.52 6.98
N VAL A 17 25.52 18.18 6.75
CA VAL A 17 24.35 18.08 7.60
C VAL A 17 23.84 16.66 7.37
N PHE A 18 24.22 15.74 8.24
CA PHE A 18 23.49 14.49 8.37
C PHE A 18 22.08 14.90 8.82
N LEU A 19 21.10 14.81 7.94
CA LEU A 19 19.70 14.88 8.35
C LEU A 19 19.51 13.77 9.39
N GLN A 20 19.52 14.15 10.65
CA GLN A 20 19.20 13.25 11.75
C GLN A 20 17.78 12.80 11.55
N ALA A 21 17.50 11.50 11.78
CA ALA A 21 16.15 10.96 11.77
C ALA A 21 15.23 11.87 12.60
N GLU A 22 14.13 12.35 12.01
CA GLU A 22 13.20 13.22 12.74
C GLU A 22 12.32 12.34 13.63
N GLU A 23 12.80 12.11 14.86
CA GLU A 23 12.01 11.44 15.88
C GLU A 23 10.97 12.42 16.43
N VAL A 24 9.72 12.25 16.03
CA VAL A 24 8.60 13.13 16.42
C VAL A 24 8.03 12.80 17.80
N ARG A 25 8.25 11.58 18.27
CA ARG A 25 8.01 11.09 19.63
C ARG A 25 8.80 9.79 19.84
N PRO A 26 9.04 9.34 21.09
CA PRO A 26 9.83 8.14 21.35
C PRO A 26 9.38 6.94 20.52
N GLY A 27 10.29 6.40 19.71
CA GLY A 27 10.07 5.24 18.83
C GLY A 27 9.23 5.52 17.58
N VAL A 28 9.03 6.79 17.20
CA VAL A 28 8.29 7.16 15.97
C VAL A 28 9.07 8.17 15.14
N LEU A 29 9.44 7.79 13.96
CA LEU A 29 10.13 8.64 12.98
C LEU A 29 9.14 9.26 11.99
N ARG A 30 9.54 10.40 11.42
CA ARG A 30 8.85 11.06 10.31
C ARG A 30 9.86 11.37 9.22
N THR A 31 9.52 10.98 7.99
CA THR A 31 10.36 11.30 6.83
C THR A 31 10.22 12.78 6.50
N PRO A 32 11.34 13.51 6.34
CA PRO A 32 11.31 14.91 5.93
C PRO A 32 10.56 15.12 4.61
N ASP A 33 9.73 16.16 4.54
CA ASP A 33 8.91 16.44 3.35
C ASP A 33 9.75 16.69 2.09
N SER A 34 10.98 17.22 2.24
CA SER A 34 11.93 17.42 1.14
C SER A 34 12.29 16.13 0.37
N ARG A 35 12.09 14.97 0.97
CA ARG A 35 12.31 13.67 0.31
C ARG A 35 11.26 13.35 -0.75
N PHE A 36 10.13 14.02 -0.72
CA PHE A 36 8.99 13.79 -1.61
C PHE A 36 8.85 14.88 -2.67
N GLU A 37 9.81 15.83 -2.73
CA GLU A 37 9.82 16.88 -3.73
C GLU A 37 10.34 16.37 -5.08
N ASN A 38 9.73 16.84 -6.17
CA ASN A 38 10.14 16.52 -7.53
C ASN A 38 10.15 15.03 -7.91
N LEU A 39 9.29 14.24 -7.28
CA LEU A 39 9.11 12.84 -7.70
C LEU A 39 8.38 12.77 -9.05
N PRO A 40 8.81 11.89 -9.98
CA PRO A 40 8.17 11.78 -11.28
C PRO A 40 6.67 11.48 -11.20
N ASP A 41 5.86 12.20 -11.98
CA ASP A 41 4.41 12.01 -12.10
C ASP A 41 3.66 12.07 -10.75
N TYR A 42 4.19 12.83 -9.77
CA TYR A 42 3.62 12.93 -8.42
C TYR A 42 3.50 14.39 -7.98
N ASP A 43 2.46 15.04 -8.48
CA ASP A 43 2.12 16.45 -8.17
C ASP A 43 0.79 16.51 -7.42
N PHE A 44 0.73 15.84 -6.25
CA PHE A 44 -0.43 15.81 -5.38
C PHE A 44 -0.13 16.57 -4.08
N ASP A 45 -1.07 17.42 -3.68
CA ASP A 45 -1.00 18.07 -2.38
C ASP A 45 -1.17 17.06 -1.25
N PRO A 46 -0.31 17.08 -0.22
CA PRO A 46 -0.41 16.14 0.89
C PRO A 46 -1.57 16.52 1.82
N ASN A 47 -2.41 15.54 2.15
CA ASN A 47 -3.38 15.66 3.23
C ASN A 47 -2.96 14.80 4.42
N TYR A 48 -3.33 15.19 5.63
CA TYR A 48 -2.97 14.49 6.85
C TYR A 48 -4.16 14.40 7.81
N VAL A 49 -4.25 13.25 8.49
CA VAL A 49 -5.18 13.03 9.59
C VAL A 49 -4.45 12.32 10.73
N GLU A 50 -4.85 12.56 11.97
CA GLU A 50 -4.29 11.86 13.13
C GLU A 50 -5.15 10.63 13.43
N ILE A 51 -4.53 9.45 13.38
CA ILE A 51 -5.16 8.16 13.70
C ILE A 51 -4.35 7.48 14.79
N GLN A 52 -4.96 7.21 15.93
CA GLN A 52 -4.33 6.55 17.09
C GLN A 52 -3.01 7.21 17.51
N GLY A 53 -2.91 8.54 17.37
CA GLY A 53 -1.73 9.32 17.70
C GLY A 53 -0.60 9.24 16.66
N TYR A 54 -0.84 8.74 15.46
CA TYR A 54 0.06 8.79 14.31
C TYR A 54 -0.48 9.75 13.26
N ARG A 55 0.39 10.54 12.65
CA ARG A 55 0.06 11.30 11.45
C ARG A 55 -0.03 10.33 10.27
N VAL A 56 -1.20 10.24 9.67
CA VAL A 56 -1.45 9.45 8.45
C VAL A 56 -1.59 10.40 7.27
N HIS A 57 -0.80 10.18 6.24
CA HIS A 57 -0.91 10.89 4.96
C HIS A 57 -1.92 10.20 4.06
N TYR A 58 -2.60 10.98 3.23
CA TYR A 58 -3.43 10.49 2.13
C TYR A 58 -3.50 11.50 0.98
N ILE A 59 -3.60 10.98 -0.23
CA ILE A 59 -3.97 11.75 -1.43
C ILE A 59 -5.49 11.85 -1.44
N ASP A 60 -6.05 12.99 -1.84
CA ASP A 60 -7.49 13.23 -1.94
C ASP A 60 -7.78 14.16 -3.11
N GLU A 61 -8.01 13.57 -4.28
CA GLU A 61 -8.14 14.25 -5.56
C GLU A 61 -9.54 14.07 -6.16
N GLY A 62 -9.95 15.04 -6.96
CA GLY A 62 -11.24 15.05 -7.64
C GLY A 62 -12.35 15.79 -6.90
N PRO A 63 -13.61 15.71 -7.39
CA PRO A 63 -14.73 16.44 -6.81
C PRO A 63 -15.06 15.91 -5.41
N ARG A 64 -15.23 16.83 -4.45
CA ARG A 64 -15.51 16.48 -3.04
C ARG A 64 -16.83 15.75 -2.81
N ASP A 65 -17.76 15.91 -3.72
CA ASP A 65 -19.08 15.25 -3.76
C ASP A 65 -19.14 14.08 -4.75
N GLY A 66 -17.99 13.71 -5.36
CA GLY A 66 -17.88 12.55 -6.23
C GLY A 66 -17.95 11.23 -5.45
N GLU A 67 -18.40 10.17 -6.13
CA GLU A 67 -18.31 8.81 -5.58
C GLU A 67 -16.86 8.47 -5.21
N VAL A 68 -16.67 7.90 -4.02
CA VAL A 68 -15.34 7.65 -3.46
C VAL A 68 -14.71 6.38 -4.04
N VAL A 69 -13.45 6.49 -4.44
CA VAL A 69 -12.55 5.36 -4.76
C VAL A 69 -11.42 5.35 -3.73
N LEU A 70 -11.44 4.38 -2.82
CA LEU A 70 -10.41 4.18 -1.80
C LEU A 70 -9.39 3.14 -2.29
N MET A 71 -8.12 3.54 -2.42
CA MET A 71 -7.04 2.72 -2.95
C MET A 71 -5.99 2.45 -1.88
N LEU A 72 -5.81 1.19 -1.46
CA LEU A 72 -4.80 0.80 -0.48
C LEU A 72 -3.60 0.12 -1.12
N HIS A 73 -2.43 0.70 -0.91
CA HIS A 73 -1.14 0.14 -1.34
C HIS A 73 -0.68 -1.00 -0.43
N GLY A 74 0.29 -1.78 -0.92
CA GLY A 74 0.91 -2.87 -0.17
C GLY A 74 2.38 -2.65 0.18
N GLU A 75 3.06 -3.71 0.59
CA GLU A 75 4.46 -3.73 0.95
C GLU A 75 5.32 -3.97 -0.31
N PRO A 76 6.45 -3.28 -0.47
CA PRO A 76 6.99 -2.15 0.30
C PRO A 76 6.69 -0.78 -0.33
N THR A 77 5.52 -0.65 -0.95
CA THR A 77 5.11 0.54 -1.71
C THR A 77 4.50 1.62 -0.80
N TRP A 78 3.93 2.66 -1.40
CA TRP A 78 3.19 3.73 -0.77
C TRP A 78 2.21 4.36 -1.77
N ALA A 79 1.45 5.38 -1.42
CA ALA A 79 0.41 5.96 -2.29
C ALA A 79 0.91 6.36 -3.69
N TYR A 80 2.21 6.61 -3.87
CA TYR A 80 2.85 6.82 -5.16
C TYR A 80 2.52 5.74 -6.19
N LEU A 81 2.29 4.51 -5.74
CA LEU A 81 1.89 3.39 -6.59
C LEU A 81 0.65 3.70 -7.44
N TYR A 82 -0.26 4.51 -6.91
CA TYR A 82 -1.52 4.84 -7.55
C TYR A 82 -1.48 6.13 -8.41
N ARG A 83 -0.32 6.82 -8.53
CA ARG A 83 -0.21 8.10 -9.23
C ARG A 83 -0.74 8.08 -10.68
N LYS A 84 -0.61 6.96 -11.38
CA LYS A 84 -1.10 6.79 -12.76
C LYS A 84 -2.60 6.49 -12.81
N MET A 85 -3.18 5.97 -11.74
CA MET A 85 -4.60 5.61 -11.65
C MET A 85 -5.47 6.80 -11.23
N ILE A 86 -4.97 7.62 -10.30
CA ILE A 86 -5.69 8.77 -9.74
C ILE A 86 -6.26 9.70 -10.83
N PRO A 87 -5.48 10.16 -11.83
CA PRO A 87 -6.01 11.04 -12.87
C PRO A 87 -7.16 10.42 -13.66
N VAL A 88 -7.13 9.12 -13.92
CA VAL A 88 -8.19 8.40 -14.65
C VAL A 88 -9.51 8.44 -13.86
N PHE A 89 -9.46 8.23 -12.55
CA PHE A 89 -10.65 8.33 -11.71
C PHE A 89 -11.18 9.76 -11.62
N VAL A 90 -10.28 10.74 -11.47
CA VAL A 90 -10.64 12.16 -11.40
C VAL A 90 -11.30 12.64 -12.71
N GLU A 91 -10.73 12.28 -13.87
CA GLU A 91 -11.32 12.58 -15.18
C GLU A 91 -12.70 11.93 -15.37
N ALA A 92 -12.90 10.76 -14.77
CA ALA A 92 -14.18 10.07 -14.80
C ALA A 92 -15.22 10.67 -13.81
N GLY A 93 -14.82 11.65 -12.98
CA GLY A 93 -15.70 12.36 -12.03
C GLY A 93 -15.76 11.74 -10.65
N TYR A 94 -14.84 10.83 -10.30
CA TYR A 94 -14.74 10.18 -8.99
C TYR A 94 -13.79 10.95 -8.05
N ARG A 95 -14.00 10.79 -6.75
CA ARG A 95 -13.06 11.25 -5.72
C ARG A 95 -12.10 10.12 -5.37
N ALA A 96 -10.82 10.30 -5.70
CA ALA A 96 -9.76 9.32 -5.51
C ALA A 96 -9.03 9.56 -4.18
N ILE A 97 -9.05 8.58 -3.28
CA ILE A 97 -8.38 8.62 -1.98
C ILE A 97 -7.36 7.50 -1.91
N ALA A 98 -6.09 7.85 -1.67
CA ALA A 98 -5.00 6.89 -1.53
C ALA A 98 -4.17 7.22 -0.28
N PRO A 99 -4.42 6.55 0.86
CA PRO A 99 -3.63 6.74 2.08
C PRO A 99 -2.31 5.98 2.02
N ASP A 100 -1.33 6.50 2.77
CA ASP A 100 -0.13 5.76 3.16
C ASP A 100 -0.40 4.98 4.44
N LEU A 101 -0.12 3.69 4.45
CA LEU A 101 -0.14 2.89 5.67
C LEU A 101 0.85 3.48 6.70
N ILE A 102 0.55 3.37 8.00
CA ILE A 102 1.51 3.73 9.06
C ILE A 102 2.76 2.86 8.88
N GLY A 103 3.93 3.49 8.89
CA GLY A 103 5.21 2.83 8.56
C GLY A 103 5.65 3.00 7.11
N PHE A 104 4.84 3.63 6.25
CA PHE A 104 5.09 3.81 4.82
C PHE A 104 4.89 5.26 4.37
N GLY A 105 5.32 5.56 3.15
CA GLY A 105 5.10 6.85 2.48
C GLY A 105 5.43 8.06 3.35
N ARG A 106 4.50 9.00 3.43
CA ARG A 106 4.59 10.22 4.24
C ARG A 106 3.95 10.07 5.63
N SER A 107 3.36 8.89 5.93
CA SER A 107 2.83 8.57 7.27
C SER A 107 3.93 8.36 8.29
N ASP A 108 3.62 8.54 9.57
CA ASP A 108 4.54 8.28 10.68
C ASP A 108 5.02 6.82 10.69
N LYS A 109 6.25 6.61 11.17
CA LYS A 109 6.95 5.32 11.12
C LYS A 109 7.35 4.85 12.50
N PRO A 110 6.51 4.00 13.14
CA PRO A 110 6.92 3.26 14.33
C PRO A 110 8.17 2.43 14.05
N THR A 111 9.19 2.54 14.90
CA THR A 111 10.47 1.83 14.72
C THR A 111 10.45 0.40 15.24
N SER A 112 9.45 0.03 16.03
CA SER A 112 9.28 -1.35 16.51
C SER A 112 8.52 -2.20 15.48
N MET A 113 9.11 -3.32 15.08
CA MET A 113 8.44 -4.33 14.24
C MET A 113 7.19 -4.92 14.90
N ASP A 114 7.12 -4.93 16.25
CA ASP A 114 5.97 -5.46 16.97
C ASP A 114 4.73 -4.57 16.86
N THR A 115 4.89 -3.30 16.53
CA THR A 115 3.77 -2.40 16.24
C THR A 115 3.05 -2.78 14.96
N HIS A 116 3.79 -3.25 13.95
CA HIS A 116 3.24 -3.58 12.63
C HIS A 116 2.62 -4.97 12.61
N THR A 117 1.50 -5.14 13.33
CA THR A 117 0.66 -6.34 13.24
C THR A 117 -0.37 -6.19 12.12
N TYR A 118 -0.89 -7.31 11.60
CA TYR A 118 -1.97 -7.27 10.62
C TYR A 118 -3.18 -6.49 11.18
N GLN A 119 -3.59 -6.79 12.43
CA GLN A 119 -4.73 -6.13 13.06
C GLN A 119 -4.49 -4.62 13.25
N PHE A 120 -3.29 -4.19 13.64
CA PHE A 120 -2.95 -2.78 13.75
C PHE A 120 -3.23 -2.02 12.44
N HIS A 121 -2.85 -2.59 11.30
CA HIS A 121 -3.10 -1.96 10.01
C HIS A 121 -4.60 -1.98 9.63
N VAL A 122 -5.33 -3.02 9.97
CA VAL A 122 -6.80 -3.05 9.79
C VAL A 122 -7.46 -1.97 10.64
N ASP A 123 -7.15 -1.91 11.94
CA ASP A 123 -7.72 -0.94 12.87
C ASP A 123 -7.44 0.50 12.45
N THR A 124 -6.21 0.78 12.00
CA THR A 124 -5.83 2.14 11.56
C THR A 124 -6.50 2.54 10.25
N GLN A 125 -6.71 1.63 9.31
CA GLN A 125 -7.42 1.92 8.07
C GLN A 125 -8.94 2.03 8.30
N THR A 126 -9.51 1.23 9.21
CA THR A 126 -10.91 1.41 9.66
C THR A 126 -11.11 2.80 10.25
N ALA A 127 -10.24 3.20 11.19
CA ALA A 127 -10.30 4.53 11.80
C ALA A 127 -10.11 5.66 10.79
N LEU A 128 -9.31 5.46 9.73
CA LEU A 128 -9.19 6.44 8.64
C LEU A 128 -10.49 6.55 7.84
N VAL A 129 -11.12 5.44 7.47
CA VAL A 129 -12.42 5.42 6.76
C VAL A 129 -13.47 6.16 7.57
N GLU A 130 -13.49 5.95 8.89
CA GLU A 130 -14.39 6.66 9.82
C GLU A 130 -14.06 8.16 9.93
N ALA A 131 -12.80 8.51 10.12
CA ALA A 131 -12.34 9.90 10.30
C ALA A 131 -12.61 10.76 9.05
N LEU A 132 -12.54 10.18 7.86
CA LEU A 132 -12.86 10.84 6.59
C LEU A 132 -14.34 10.71 6.20
N ASP A 133 -15.14 10.05 7.04
CA ASP A 133 -16.58 9.74 6.83
C ASP A 133 -16.86 9.18 5.43
N LEU A 134 -16.04 8.22 5.00
CA LEU A 134 -16.21 7.59 3.69
C LEU A 134 -17.43 6.66 3.72
N THR A 135 -18.33 6.85 2.77
CA THR A 135 -19.54 6.03 2.57
C THR A 135 -19.70 5.68 1.10
N ASP A 136 -20.39 4.58 0.83
CA ASP A 136 -20.64 4.07 -0.52
C ASP A 136 -19.37 3.89 -1.38
N ALA A 137 -18.23 3.72 -0.71
CA ALA A 137 -16.92 3.71 -1.37
C ALA A 137 -16.75 2.47 -2.26
N THR A 138 -16.05 2.66 -3.38
CA THR A 138 -15.43 1.57 -4.13
C THR A 138 -14.05 1.32 -3.57
N PHE A 139 -13.83 0.13 -3.01
CA PHE A 139 -12.53 -0.28 -2.51
C PHE A 139 -11.65 -0.85 -3.62
N ILE A 140 -10.39 -0.39 -3.71
CA ILE A 140 -9.35 -0.95 -4.57
C ILE A 140 -8.17 -1.39 -3.71
N GLY A 141 -7.69 -2.63 -3.91
CA GLY A 141 -6.56 -3.15 -3.16
C GLY A 141 -5.67 -4.08 -3.95
N GLN A 142 -4.37 -4.00 -3.68
CA GLN A 142 -3.34 -4.88 -4.22
C GLN A 142 -2.37 -5.24 -3.10
N ASP A 143 -1.79 -6.44 -3.13
CA ASP A 143 -0.84 -6.94 -2.13
C ASP A 143 -1.39 -6.80 -0.69
N TRP A 144 -0.62 -6.28 0.25
CA TRP A 144 -1.08 -6.00 1.62
C TRP A 144 -2.24 -5.00 1.68
N GLY A 145 -2.31 -4.07 0.74
CA GLY A 145 -3.48 -3.18 0.63
C GLY A 145 -4.76 -3.97 0.40
N GLY A 146 -4.70 -5.06 -0.37
CA GLY A 146 -5.82 -5.98 -0.53
C GLY A 146 -6.11 -6.79 0.73
N LEU A 147 -5.08 -7.37 1.39
CA LEU A 147 -5.27 -8.12 2.64
C LEU A 147 -5.94 -7.26 3.72
N ILE A 148 -5.39 -6.07 3.97
CA ILE A 148 -5.90 -5.12 4.96
C ILE A 148 -7.30 -4.63 4.57
N GLY A 149 -7.46 -4.16 3.34
CA GLY A 149 -8.69 -3.54 2.89
C GLY A 149 -9.85 -4.51 2.78
N LEU A 150 -9.64 -5.77 2.40
CA LEU A 150 -10.70 -6.78 2.44
C LEU A 150 -11.21 -7.02 3.88
N ARG A 151 -10.33 -6.95 4.88
CA ARG A 151 -10.74 -6.98 6.29
C ARG A 151 -11.55 -5.72 6.66
N VAL A 152 -11.05 -4.53 6.29
CA VAL A 152 -11.76 -3.26 6.52
C VAL A 152 -13.14 -3.28 5.87
N VAL A 153 -13.26 -3.76 4.62
CA VAL A 153 -14.55 -3.89 3.93
C VAL A 153 -15.48 -4.86 4.66
N ALA A 154 -14.97 -6.02 5.08
CA ALA A 154 -15.79 -7.03 5.75
C ALA A 154 -16.27 -6.59 7.14
N GLU A 155 -15.49 -5.78 7.85
CA GLU A 155 -15.80 -5.25 9.18
C GLU A 155 -16.68 -4.00 9.14
N ASN A 156 -16.83 -3.35 7.95
CA ASN A 156 -17.58 -2.11 7.74
C ASN A 156 -18.39 -2.19 6.43
N GLU A 157 -19.09 -3.29 6.20
CA GLU A 157 -19.73 -3.60 4.92
C GLU A 157 -20.74 -2.53 4.44
N GLU A 158 -21.33 -1.78 5.36
CA GLU A 158 -22.27 -0.70 5.05
C GLU A 158 -21.62 0.54 4.40
N ARG A 159 -20.30 0.73 4.61
CA ARG A 159 -19.56 1.87 4.05
C ARG A 159 -19.05 1.64 2.63
N PHE A 160 -19.14 0.39 2.13
CA PHE A 160 -18.62 0.04 0.82
C PHE A 160 -19.72 -0.46 -0.11
N SER A 161 -19.73 0.03 -1.33
CA SER A 161 -20.68 -0.35 -2.38
C SER A 161 -20.11 -1.32 -3.39
N ARG A 162 -18.78 -1.30 -3.61
CA ARG A 162 -18.09 -2.11 -4.63
C ARG A 162 -16.68 -2.47 -4.14
N VAL A 163 -16.16 -3.57 -4.66
CA VAL A 163 -14.78 -4.02 -4.43
C VAL A 163 -14.11 -4.34 -5.76
N ALA A 164 -12.88 -3.87 -5.96
CA ALA A 164 -12.02 -4.23 -7.09
C ALA A 164 -10.62 -4.59 -6.58
N ILE A 165 -10.17 -5.81 -6.81
CA ILE A 165 -8.87 -6.26 -6.33
C ILE A 165 -8.00 -6.81 -7.45
N ALA A 166 -6.69 -6.67 -7.28
CA ALA A 166 -5.67 -7.27 -8.12
C ALA A 166 -4.50 -7.77 -7.28
N ASN A 167 -3.83 -8.83 -7.71
CA ASN A 167 -2.57 -9.34 -7.15
C ASN A 167 -2.52 -9.34 -5.62
N THR A 168 -3.53 -9.91 -5.00
CA THR A 168 -3.70 -9.99 -3.54
C THR A 168 -4.35 -11.31 -3.13
N GLY A 169 -4.65 -11.45 -1.85
CA GLY A 169 -5.36 -12.59 -1.30
C GLY A 169 -6.06 -12.26 0.01
N LEU A 170 -6.87 -13.18 0.49
CA LEU A 170 -7.38 -13.21 1.85
C LEU A 170 -7.14 -14.63 2.39
N PRO A 171 -5.92 -14.92 2.88
CA PRO A 171 -5.57 -16.28 3.32
C PRO A 171 -6.53 -16.78 4.40
N ASN A 172 -7.06 -17.99 4.19
CA ASN A 172 -7.94 -18.68 5.15
C ASN A 172 -7.43 -20.09 5.38
N PRO A 173 -6.30 -20.26 6.08
CA PRO A 173 -5.68 -21.55 6.29
C PRO A 173 -6.52 -22.46 7.20
N GLN A 174 -6.73 -23.71 6.79
CA GLN A 174 -7.53 -24.69 7.52
C GLN A 174 -6.67 -25.64 8.38
N THR A 175 -5.36 -25.59 8.23
CA THR A 175 -4.40 -26.45 8.92
C THR A 175 -3.22 -25.64 9.46
N ASP A 176 -2.41 -26.27 10.31
CA ASP A 176 -1.16 -25.71 10.82
C ASP A 176 0.07 -26.20 10.01
N GLN A 177 -0.16 -26.71 8.79
CA GLN A 177 0.91 -27.05 7.86
C GLN A 177 1.24 -25.86 6.97
N GLU A 178 2.47 -25.36 7.04
CA GLU A 178 2.92 -24.27 6.18
C GLU A 178 2.85 -24.66 4.70
N PRO A 179 2.26 -23.81 3.85
CA PRO A 179 2.26 -24.03 2.42
C PRO A 179 3.67 -23.81 1.85
N GLY A 180 4.03 -24.60 0.85
CA GLY A 180 5.21 -24.35 0.02
C GLY A 180 4.94 -23.32 -1.08
N GLY A 181 5.90 -23.17 -2.00
CA GLY A 181 5.74 -22.36 -3.21
C GLY A 181 6.36 -20.97 -3.15
N ALA A 182 5.94 -20.10 -4.07
CA ALA A 182 6.59 -18.80 -4.28
C ALA A 182 6.51 -17.90 -3.04
N PHE A 183 5.39 -17.88 -2.35
CA PHE A 183 5.21 -17.06 -1.16
C PHE A 183 6.06 -17.54 0.04
N ALA A 184 6.18 -18.85 0.25
CA ALA A 184 7.09 -19.40 1.28
C ALA A 184 8.55 -19.03 0.98
N ASN A 185 8.95 -19.09 -0.29
CA ASN A 185 10.30 -18.64 -0.70
C ASN A 185 10.49 -17.14 -0.45
N TRP A 186 9.47 -16.33 -0.69
CA TRP A 186 9.48 -14.90 -0.38
C TRP A 186 9.64 -14.66 1.13
N LYS A 187 8.87 -15.31 2.00
CA LYS A 187 9.04 -15.23 3.47
C LYS A 187 10.46 -15.58 3.91
N ASN A 188 11.04 -16.65 3.35
CA ASN A 188 12.41 -17.06 3.66
C ASN A 188 13.46 -16.03 3.19
N MET A 189 13.23 -15.37 2.05
CA MET A 189 14.10 -14.29 1.58
C MET A 189 13.95 -13.05 2.48
N ASN A 190 12.73 -12.69 2.84
CA ASN A 190 12.44 -11.59 3.75
C ASN A 190 13.06 -11.81 5.14
N GLN A 191 13.06 -13.06 5.68
CA GLN A 191 13.74 -13.34 6.95
C GLN A 191 15.22 -12.97 6.91
N ARG A 192 15.90 -13.24 5.79
CA ARG A 192 17.32 -12.82 5.62
C ARG A 192 17.49 -11.30 5.60
N MET A 193 16.50 -10.55 5.11
CA MET A 193 16.52 -9.08 5.16
C MET A 193 16.30 -8.58 6.60
N ILE A 194 15.44 -9.23 7.37
CA ILE A 194 15.26 -8.96 8.80
C ILE A 194 16.58 -9.21 9.54
N ASP A 195 17.23 -10.33 9.31
CA ASP A 195 18.50 -10.69 9.94
C ASP A 195 19.62 -9.72 9.56
N ALA A 196 19.58 -9.16 8.36
CA ALA A 196 20.48 -8.11 7.88
C ALA A 196 20.12 -6.70 8.39
N GLY A 197 18.93 -6.51 8.93
CA GLY A 197 18.43 -5.23 9.43
C GLY A 197 18.05 -4.22 8.34
N ASP A 198 17.90 -4.64 7.08
CA ASP A 198 17.53 -3.74 5.98
C ASP A 198 16.79 -4.46 4.85
N ILE A 199 15.93 -3.72 4.17
CA ILE A 199 15.23 -4.12 2.95
C ILE A 199 15.44 -3.07 1.85
N PRO A 200 15.91 -3.45 0.65
CA PRO A 200 16.19 -2.51 -0.44
C PRO A 200 14.90 -2.15 -1.21
N THR A 201 13.99 -1.40 -0.58
CA THR A 201 12.62 -1.11 -1.04
C THR A 201 12.56 -0.62 -2.50
N GLY A 202 13.25 0.46 -2.81
CA GLY A 202 13.26 1.00 -4.17
C GLY A 202 13.85 0.05 -5.20
N THR A 203 14.93 -0.66 -4.85
CA THR A 203 15.53 -1.65 -5.76
C THR A 203 14.60 -2.83 -6.04
N MET A 204 13.85 -3.26 -5.04
CA MET A 204 12.89 -4.37 -5.18
C MET A 204 11.72 -3.99 -6.08
N VAL A 205 11.10 -2.83 -5.83
CA VAL A 205 9.96 -2.37 -6.65
C VAL A 205 10.42 -2.11 -8.09
N ALA A 206 11.51 -1.36 -8.27
CA ALA A 206 12.08 -1.07 -9.58
C ALA A 206 12.44 -2.34 -10.36
N GLY A 207 13.05 -3.34 -9.69
CA GLY A 207 13.40 -4.62 -10.30
C GLY A 207 12.17 -5.44 -10.69
N THR A 208 11.15 -5.47 -9.85
CA THR A 208 9.89 -6.21 -10.12
C THR A 208 9.07 -5.54 -11.23
N ALA A 209 9.02 -4.21 -11.25
CA ALA A 209 8.35 -3.45 -12.31
C ALA A 209 9.15 -3.41 -13.63
N GLY A 210 10.44 -3.73 -13.59
CA GLY A 210 11.32 -3.67 -14.76
C GLY A 210 11.71 -2.23 -15.15
N ASP A 211 11.58 -1.27 -14.24
CA ASP A 211 11.88 0.14 -14.46
C ASP A 211 12.82 0.69 -13.37
N PRO A 212 14.13 0.82 -13.65
CA PRO A 212 15.10 1.33 -12.69
C PRO A 212 14.86 2.78 -12.23
N SER A 213 14.12 3.59 -12.99
CA SER A 213 13.83 4.99 -12.64
C SER A 213 12.94 5.13 -11.41
N LEU A 214 12.19 4.09 -11.05
CA LEU A 214 11.30 4.06 -9.90
C LEU A 214 12.02 3.99 -8.55
N LYS A 215 13.31 3.59 -8.57
CA LYS A 215 14.07 3.33 -7.35
C LYS A 215 14.03 4.48 -6.36
N GLU A 216 14.31 5.70 -6.81
CA GLU A 216 14.40 6.87 -5.93
C GLU A 216 13.04 7.20 -5.29
N ALA A 217 11.95 7.09 -6.03
CA ALA A 217 10.60 7.35 -5.52
C ALA A 217 10.17 6.33 -4.43
N TYR A 218 10.56 5.06 -4.57
CA TYR A 218 10.26 4.05 -3.56
C TYR A 218 11.26 4.00 -2.40
N ASP A 219 12.45 4.60 -2.54
CA ASP A 219 13.38 4.86 -1.45
C ASP A 219 13.11 6.18 -0.72
N ALA A 220 12.32 7.09 -1.31
CA ALA A 220 12.01 8.39 -0.73
C ALA A 220 11.49 8.31 0.73
N PRO A 221 10.53 7.41 1.07
CA PRO A 221 10.01 7.28 2.43
C PRO A 221 11.03 6.83 3.48
N PHE A 222 12.16 6.25 3.06
CA PHE A 222 13.07 5.49 3.91
C PHE A 222 14.51 6.02 3.82
N PRO A 223 14.84 7.13 4.52
CA PRO A 223 16.18 7.72 4.51
C PRO A 223 17.31 6.74 4.88
N ASP A 224 17.02 5.85 5.82
CA ASP A 224 17.93 4.82 6.33
C ASP A 224 17.14 3.60 6.87
N PRO A 225 17.81 2.50 7.29
CA PRO A 225 17.12 1.29 7.78
C PRO A 225 16.21 1.48 8.99
N SER A 226 16.42 2.50 9.83
CA SER A 226 15.59 2.74 11.02
C SER A 226 14.12 3.07 10.69
N TYR A 227 13.86 3.54 9.47
CA TYR A 227 12.52 3.84 8.96
C TYR A 227 11.77 2.61 8.42
N LYS A 228 12.41 1.43 8.34
CA LYS A 228 11.92 0.28 7.58
C LYS A 228 11.33 -0.85 8.42
N ALA A 229 10.94 -0.59 9.67
CA ALA A 229 10.35 -1.63 10.52
C ALA A 229 9.08 -2.25 9.91
N GLY A 230 8.20 -1.43 9.33
CA GLY A 230 6.99 -1.90 8.61
C GLY A 230 7.32 -2.78 7.41
N PRO A 231 8.04 -2.27 6.39
CA PRO A 231 8.45 -3.07 5.24
C PRO A 231 9.17 -4.37 5.58
N LEU A 232 10.01 -4.37 6.61
CA LEU A 232 10.74 -5.57 7.01
C LEU A 232 9.83 -6.66 7.56
N ILE A 233 8.84 -6.31 8.41
CA ILE A 233 8.11 -7.33 9.16
C ILE A 233 6.82 -7.80 8.48
N MET A 234 6.18 -6.97 7.66
CA MET A 234 4.86 -7.29 7.09
C MET A 234 4.81 -8.61 6.33
N PRO A 235 5.80 -9.00 5.51
CA PRO A 235 5.78 -10.32 4.87
C PRO A 235 5.64 -11.50 5.86
N GLN A 236 6.18 -11.37 7.08
CA GLN A 236 6.07 -12.39 8.13
C GLN A 236 4.70 -12.41 8.82
N ARG A 237 3.90 -11.36 8.66
CA ARG A 237 2.56 -11.22 9.28
C ARG A 237 1.42 -11.80 8.44
N VAL A 238 1.69 -12.31 7.23
CA VAL A 238 0.66 -12.98 6.43
C VAL A 238 0.29 -14.31 7.08
N PRO A 239 -0.98 -14.55 7.44
CA PRO A 239 -1.40 -15.77 8.10
C PRO A 239 -1.42 -16.94 7.10
N LEU A 240 -0.48 -17.86 7.21
CA LEU A 240 -0.35 -19.03 6.33
C LEU A 240 -0.81 -20.33 6.99
N VAL A 241 -0.85 -20.36 8.33
CA VAL A 241 -1.33 -21.50 9.11
C VAL A 241 -2.48 -21.07 10.04
N ARG A 242 -3.30 -22.01 10.44
CA ARG A 242 -4.52 -21.74 11.24
C ARG A 242 -4.23 -21.04 12.57
N SER A 243 -3.08 -21.30 13.16
CA SER A 243 -2.64 -20.71 14.43
C SER A 243 -2.01 -19.31 14.27
N ASP A 244 -1.77 -18.81 13.05
CA ASP A 244 -1.23 -17.49 12.83
C ASP A 244 -2.22 -16.40 13.27
N ALA A 245 -1.66 -15.29 13.81
CA ALA A 245 -2.44 -14.09 14.09
C ALA A 245 -3.10 -13.55 12.81
N GLY A 246 -4.38 -13.24 12.87
CA GLY A 246 -5.18 -12.79 11.73
C GLY A 246 -5.89 -13.91 10.96
N ALA A 247 -5.56 -15.20 11.18
CA ALA A 247 -6.19 -16.30 10.47
C ALA A 247 -7.68 -16.46 10.83
N ALA A 248 -8.02 -16.34 12.11
CA ALA A 248 -9.40 -16.44 12.58
C ALA A 248 -10.25 -15.27 12.07
N GLU A 249 -9.69 -14.07 12.09
CA GLU A 249 -10.33 -12.86 11.61
C GLU A 249 -10.52 -12.89 10.08
N ASN A 250 -9.55 -13.41 9.32
CA ASN A 250 -9.72 -13.64 7.89
C ASN A 250 -10.83 -14.66 7.62
N SER A 251 -10.94 -15.70 8.46
CA SER A 251 -12.05 -16.66 8.36
C SER A 251 -13.41 -15.98 8.58
N ALA A 252 -13.51 -15.09 9.57
CA ALA A 252 -14.71 -14.29 9.81
C ALA A 252 -15.02 -13.35 8.62
N ALA A 253 -14.02 -12.70 8.05
CA ALA A 253 -14.20 -11.88 6.85
C ALA A 253 -14.71 -12.71 5.65
N TRP A 254 -14.26 -13.95 5.48
CA TRP A 254 -14.79 -14.85 4.47
C TRP A 254 -16.28 -15.18 4.68
N GLU A 255 -16.77 -15.28 5.93
CA GLU A 255 -18.20 -15.45 6.18
C GLU A 255 -19.02 -14.23 5.67
N VAL A 256 -18.47 -13.02 5.78
CA VAL A 256 -19.07 -11.82 5.18
C VAL A 256 -19.06 -11.93 3.66
N PHE A 257 -17.91 -12.22 3.06
CA PHE A 257 -17.80 -12.28 1.60
C PHE A 257 -18.64 -13.40 0.96
N ARG A 258 -18.88 -14.51 1.62
CA ARG A 258 -19.78 -15.57 1.13
C ARG A 258 -21.25 -15.15 1.03
N ARG A 259 -21.64 -14.05 1.68
CA ARG A 259 -22.97 -13.43 1.57
C ARG A 259 -22.95 -12.04 0.93
N TRP A 260 -21.78 -11.62 0.41
CA TRP A 260 -21.60 -10.30 -0.20
C TRP A 260 -22.22 -10.30 -1.61
N GLU A 261 -23.33 -9.58 -1.76
CA GLU A 261 -24.06 -9.47 -3.04
C GLU A 261 -23.65 -8.22 -3.84
N LYS A 262 -22.97 -7.23 -3.20
CA LYS A 262 -22.50 -6.02 -3.89
C LYS A 262 -21.41 -6.37 -4.91
N PRO A 263 -21.25 -5.59 -6.00
CA PRO A 263 -20.32 -5.90 -7.09
C PRO A 263 -18.88 -6.12 -6.60
N PHE A 264 -18.25 -7.20 -7.08
CA PHE A 264 -16.89 -7.58 -6.71
C PHE A 264 -16.08 -7.96 -7.95
N LEU A 265 -15.08 -7.14 -8.32
CA LEU A 265 -14.22 -7.33 -9.48
C LEU A 265 -12.85 -7.90 -9.10
N THR A 266 -12.32 -8.78 -9.92
CA THR A 266 -10.91 -9.22 -9.87
C THR A 266 -10.21 -8.93 -11.19
N SER A 267 -9.03 -8.30 -11.13
CA SER A 267 -8.24 -7.88 -12.30
C SER A 267 -6.75 -8.24 -12.11
N PHE A 268 -6.47 -9.53 -11.93
CA PHE A 268 -5.12 -10.01 -11.62
C PHE A 268 -4.21 -9.97 -12.87
N SER A 269 -2.92 -9.69 -12.67
CA SER A 269 -1.94 -9.72 -13.75
C SER A 269 -1.51 -11.15 -14.10
N ASP A 270 -1.00 -11.35 -15.32
CA ASP A 270 -0.52 -12.66 -15.78
C ASP A 270 0.92 -12.97 -15.36
N GLY A 271 1.71 -11.94 -15.04
CA GLY A 271 3.13 -12.06 -14.70
C GLY A 271 3.45 -12.15 -13.20
N ASP A 272 2.46 -12.06 -12.29
CA ASP A 272 2.71 -12.15 -10.85
C ASP A 272 2.90 -13.60 -10.38
N PRO A 273 4.10 -14.01 -9.93
CA PRO A 273 4.32 -15.36 -9.44
C PRO A 273 3.78 -15.61 -8.03
N ILE A 274 3.55 -14.52 -7.25
CA ILE A 274 3.20 -14.59 -5.82
C ILE A 274 1.72 -14.90 -5.63
N THR A 275 0.86 -14.18 -6.36
CA THR A 275 -0.60 -14.27 -6.18
C THR A 275 -1.32 -15.01 -7.32
N ARG A 276 -0.56 -15.69 -8.19
CA ARG A 276 -1.10 -16.42 -9.33
C ARG A 276 -2.25 -17.35 -8.92
N GLY A 277 -3.42 -17.16 -9.53
CA GLY A 277 -4.63 -17.94 -9.22
C GLY A 277 -5.34 -17.51 -7.93
N GLY A 278 -4.86 -16.49 -7.23
CA GLY A 278 -5.46 -15.96 -6.00
C GLY A 278 -6.86 -15.39 -6.21
N PHE A 279 -7.25 -15.04 -7.43
CA PHE A 279 -8.59 -14.59 -7.77
C PHE A 279 -9.66 -15.70 -7.71
N ILE A 280 -9.26 -16.97 -7.86
CA ILE A 280 -10.19 -18.10 -7.99
C ILE A 280 -11.15 -18.23 -6.79
N PRO A 281 -10.71 -18.18 -5.52
CA PRO A 281 -11.62 -18.24 -4.39
C PRO A 281 -12.66 -17.12 -4.38
N PHE A 282 -12.25 -15.89 -4.72
CA PHE A 282 -13.13 -14.73 -4.76
C PHE A 282 -14.25 -14.91 -5.81
N GLN A 283 -13.87 -15.25 -7.05
CA GLN A 283 -14.84 -15.49 -8.12
C GLN A 283 -15.79 -16.65 -7.84
N ARG A 284 -15.34 -17.69 -7.09
CA ARG A 284 -16.16 -18.89 -6.81
C ARG A 284 -17.08 -18.74 -5.62
N GLN A 285 -16.69 -17.97 -4.60
CA GLN A 285 -17.37 -17.98 -3.32
C GLN A 285 -18.17 -16.70 -3.03
N ILE A 286 -17.90 -15.60 -3.77
CA ILE A 286 -18.57 -14.31 -3.52
C ILE A 286 -19.73 -14.15 -4.51
N PRO A 287 -20.99 -14.06 -4.04
CA PRO A 287 -22.16 -13.88 -4.90
C PRO A 287 -22.03 -12.63 -5.80
N GLY A 288 -21.57 -11.49 -5.26
CA GLY A 288 -21.39 -10.25 -6.01
C GLY A 288 -20.29 -10.28 -7.05
N ALA A 289 -19.47 -11.32 -7.11
CA ALA A 289 -18.50 -11.54 -8.18
C ALA A 289 -19.15 -12.21 -9.42
N GLN A 290 -20.31 -12.84 -9.26
CA GLN A 290 -20.94 -13.55 -10.36
C GLN A 290 -21.41 -12.57 -11.46
N GLY A 291 -21.02 -12.87 -12.72
CA GLY A 291 -21.40 -12.04 -13.88
C GLY A 291 -20.63 -10.73 -14.04
N GLN A 292 -19.67 -10.44 -13.14
CA GLN A 292 -18.81 -9.26 -13.29
C GLN A 292 -17.75 -9.48 -14.40
N PRO A 293 -17.26 -8.39 -15.03
CA PRO A 293 -16.30 -8.45 -16.13
C PRO A 293 -14.86 -8.69 -15.63
N HIS A 294 -14.65 -9.80 -14.91
CA HIS A 294 -13.31 -10.18 -14.44
C HIS A 294 -12.34 -10.22 -15.61
N THR A 295 -11.16 -9.66 -15.40
CA THR A 295 -10.14 -9.61 -16.44
C THR A 295 -8.77 -10.04 -15.93
N THR A 296 -7.87 -10.31 -16.86
CA THR A 296 -6.45 -10.50 -16.60
C THR A 296 -5.69 -9.36 -17.25
N ILE A 297 -5.01 -8.56 -16.43
CA ILE A 297 -4.12 -7.49 -16.90
C ILE A 297 -2.88 -8.14 -17.51
N LYS A 298 -2.68 -7.95 -18.81
CA LYS A 298 -1.61 -8.59 -19.58
C LYS A 298 -0.31 -7.81 -19.50
N ASP A 299 0.81 -8.53 -19.60
CA ASP A 299 2.15 -7.96 -19.62
C ASP A 299 2.45 -7.12 -18.37
N ALA A 300 1.93 -7.55 -17.21
CA ALA A 300 2.16 -6.91 -15.91
C ALA A 300 2.58 -7.92 -14.85
N GLY A 301 3.47 -7.50 -13.96
CA GLY A 301 3.94 -8.27 -12.81
C GLY A 301 3.16 -7.98 -11.54
N HIS A 302 3.82 -8.15 -10.38
CA HIS A 302 3.19 -7.98 -9.08
C HIS A 302 2.69 -6.54 -8.85
N PHE A 303 3.53 -5.53 -9.17
CA PHE A 303 3.15 -4.11 -9.08
C PHE A 303 2.54 -3.64 -10.41
N LEU A 304 1.38 -4.20 -10.76
CA LEU A 304 0.72 -3.94 -12.05
C LEU A 304 0.40 -2.45 -12.27
N GLN A 305 0.22 -1.68 -11.20
CA GLN A 305 -0.04 -0.25 -11.27
C GLN A 305 1.11 0.52 -11.93
N GLU A 306 2.36 0.04 -11.79
CA GLU A 306 3.51 0.66 -12.45
C GLU A 306 3.51 0.44 -13.95
N GLN A 307 3.11 -0.73 -14.38
CA GLN A 307 3.18 -1.17 -15.78
C GLN A 307 1.89 -0.88 -16.54
N LYS A 308 0.74 -0.99 -15.88
CA LYS A 308 -0.61 -0.95 -16.46
C LYS A 308 -1.62 -0.22 -15.56
N GLY A 309 -1.17 0.80 -14.84
CA GLY A 309 -2.02 1.53 -13.88
C GLY A 309 -3.25 2.17 -14.55
N GLU A 310 -3.04 2.86 -15.67
CA GLU A 310 -4.13 3.49 -16.44
C GLU A 310 -5.14 2.44 -16.94
N GLU A 311 -4.66 1.34 -17.56
CA GLU A 311 -5.50 0.24 -18.06
C GLU A 311 -6.35 -0.39 -16.94
N TRP A 312 -5.75 -0.59 -15.75
CA TRP A 312 -6.51 -1.11 -14.62
C TRP A 312 -7.52 -0.10 -14.07
N ALA A 313 -7.16 1.18 -13.99
CA ALA A 313 -8.10 2.22 -13.58
C ALA A 313 -9.28 2.33 -14.55
N GLU A 314 -9.05 2.32 -15.86
CA GLU A 314 -10.11 2.30 -16.90
C GLU A 314 -11.03 1.08 -16.73
N THR A 315 -10.47 -0.11 -16.50
CA THR A 315 -11.24 -1.33 -16.22
C THR A 315 -12.16 -1.14 -15.00
N VAL A 316 -11.65 -0.52 -13.92
CA VAL A 316 -12.45 -0.26 -12.71
C VAL A 316 -13.50 0.82 -12.97
N VAL A 317 -13.19 1.86 -13.72
CA VAL A 317 -14.17 2.90 -14.12
C VAL A 317 -15.34 2.28 -14.91
N GLU A 318 -15.04 1.39 -15.87
CA GLU A 318 -16.07 0.68 -16.62
C GLU A 318 -16.92 -0.22 -15.70
N PHE A 319 -16.30 -0.93 -14.77
CA PHE A 319 -16.98 -1.73 -13.77
C PHE A 319 -17.90 -0.87 -12.88
N MET A 320 -17.45 0.30 -12.42
CA MET A 320 -18.26 1.21 -11.61
C MET A 320 -19.46 1.74 -12.39
N ARG A 321 -19.27 2.12 -13.65
CA ARG A 321 -20.35 2.59 -14.55
C ARG A 321 -21.40 1.51 -14.83
N ALA A 322 -20.96 0.25 -14.92
CA ALA A 322 -21.86 -0.90 -15.11
C ALA A 322 -22.65 -1.26 -13.84
N ASN A 323 -22.18 -0.80 -12.68
CA ASN A 323 -22.77 -1.06 -11.35
C ASN A 323 -22.98 0.27 -10.59
N PRO A 324 -23.89 1.17 -11.03
CA PRO A 324 -24.11 2.46 -10.38
C PRO A 324 -24.63 2.28 -8.94
N LEU A 325 -24.48 3.34 -8.08
CA LEU A 325 -25.03 3.40 -6.73
C LEU A 325 -26.54 3.49 -6.74
#